data_3d1c92a47c4c3beb1fe20ecb7c56a2c6
#
_entry.id   3d1c92a47c4c3beb1fe20ecb7c56a2c6
#
_cell.length_a   1.000
_cell.length_b   1.000
_cell.length_c   1.000
_cell.angle_alpha   90.00
_cell.angle_beta   90.00
_cell.angle_gamma   90.00
#
_symmetry.space_group_name_H-M   'P 1'
#
loop_
_entity.id
_entity.type
_entity.pdbx_description
1 polymer ?
#
loop_
_entity_poly.entity_id
_entity_poly.type
_entity_poly.pdbx_seq_one_letter_code
_entity_poly.pdbx_strand_id
1 'polypeptide(L)'
;GVKRVVMTANFGAVGFSNKDKNSITNESHWTNEDEPGLSVYEKSKLLAEKAAWDFVENENTTVEFATINPVAIFGPSLDAHVSGSFHLLENLLNGSMKRVPQIPLNVVDVRDVAELHILAMTNEQANGKRFIATADGQINLLEIAKLIKEKRPEIAQKVSTKKLPDFVLSLGAKFNHQAKEGKLLLDMNRNVSNERAKILLGWEPIATQKEAILAAVDSMAKYHLI
;
A
#
# COMPACT_ATOMS: atom_id res chain seq x y z
N GLY A 1 4.31 22.69 24.12
CA GLY A 1 4.71 22.38 22.76
C GLY A 1 4.32 20.95 22.40
N VAL A 2 4.38 20.60 21.13
CA VAL A 2 4.18 19.23 20.65
C VAL A 2 5.36 18.37 21.08
N LYS A 3 5.12 17.22 21.70
CA LYS A 3 6.17 16.29 22.13
C LYS A 3 6.53 15.27 21.04
N ARG A 4 5.53 14.76 20.32
CA ARG A 4 5.71 13.73 19.29
C ARG A 4 4.86 14.04 18.08
N VAL A 5 5.39 13.73 16.90
CA VAL A 5 4.67 13.73 15.61
C VAL A 5 4.77 12.33 15.03
N VAL A 6 3.63 11.79 14.59
CA VAL A 6 3.57 10.55 13.82
C VAL A 6 3.07 10.89 12.42
N MET A 7 3.92 10.72 11.41
CA MET A 7 3.61 11.06 10.03
C MET A 7 3.04 9.87 9.27
N THR A 8 1.92 10.04 8.59
CA THR A 8 1.48 9.08 7.57
C THR A 8 2.34 9.24 6.33
N ALA A 9 3.33 8.38 6.18
CA ALA A 9 4.18 8.28 5.00
C ALA A 9 3.56 7.31 3.97
N ASN A 10 4.37 6.54 3.25
CA ASN A 10 3.89 5.61 2.23
C ASN A 10 4.91 4.50 1.99
N PHE A 11 4.47 3.27 1.71
CA PHE A 11 5.36 2.17 1.33
C PHE A 11 6.18 2.48 0.06
N GLY A 12 5.70 3.39 -0.78
CA GLY A 12 6.46 3.92 -1.91
C GLY A 12 7.82 4.54 -1.53
N ALA A 13 7.97 5.02 -0.31
CA ALA A 13 9.26 5.49 0.20
C ALA A 13 10.21 4.36 0.63
N VAL A 14 9.70 3.11 0.75
CA VAL A 14 10.46 1.98 1.30
C VAL A 14 10.89 0.99 0.23
N GLY A 15 9.94 0.39 -0.48
CA GLY A 15 10.17 -0.89 -1.14
C GLY A 15 10.26 -0.88 -2.66
N PHE A 16 10.06 0.25 -3.34
CA PHE A 16 9.90 0.26 -4.80
C PHE A 16 11.20 -0.02 -5.58
N SER A 17 12.36 0.14 -4.96
CA SER A 17 13.65 -0.20 -5.59
C SER A 17 14.17 -1.57 -5.22
N ASN A 18 13.54 -2.27 -4.27
CA ASN A 18 13.93 -3.64 -3.96
C ASN A 18 13.29 -4.62 -4.98
N LYS A 19 14.13 -5.23 -5.81
CA LYS A 19 13.72 -6.21 -6.85
C LYS A 19 14.21 -7.63 -6.55
N ASP A 20 15.02 -7.80 -5.49
CA ASP A 20 15.51 -9.12 -5.09
C ASP A 20 14.39 -9.92 -4.42
N LYS A 21 13.83 -10.87 -5.15
CA LYS A 21 12.73 -11.75 -4.69
C LYS A 21 13.11 -12.68 -3.55
N ASN A 22 14.41 -12.84 -3.26
CA ASN A 22 14.90 -13.69 -2.18
C ASN A 22 15.14 -12.91 -0.88
N SER A 23 15.05 -11.59 -0.93
CA SER A 23 15.20 -10.72 0.24
C SER A 23 13.86 -10.43 0.93
N ILE A 24 13.94 -9.81 2.10
CA ILE A 24 12.78 -9.27 2.82
C ILE A 24 12.87 -7.75 2.78
N THR A 25 11.82 -7.10 2.29
CA THR A 25 11.69 -5.65 2.36
C THR A 25 11.23 -5.24 3.76
N ASN A 26 12.01 -4.42 4.42
CA ASN A 26 11.72 -3.88 5.76
C ASN A 26 12.02 -2.37 5.80
N GLU A 27 11.86 -1.76 6.96
CA GLU A 27 11.97 -0.31 7.16
C GLU A 27 13.40 0.26 7.03
N SER A 28 14.43 -0.58 6.85
CA SER A 28 15.79 -0.10 6.56
C SER A 28 15.96 0.30 5.09
N HIS A 29 15.04 -0.14 4.22
CA HIS A 29 15.10 0.17 2.80
C HIS A 29 14.58 1.58 2.53
N TRP A 30 15.17 2.19 1.48
CA TRP A 30 14.68 3.42 0.87
C TRP A 30 14.54 3.22 -0.63
N THR A 31 13.45 3.69 -1.18
CA THR A 31 13.27 3.76 -2.62
C THR A 31 14.24 4.78 -3.21
N ASN A 32 14.84 4.47 -4.35
CA ASN A 32 15.61 5.42 -5.13
C ASN A 32 14.65 6.42 -5.80
N GLU A 33 14.89 7.71 -5.66
CA GLU A 33 14.04 8.77 -6.24
C GLU A 33 14.02 8.78 -7.77
N ASP A 34 15.05 8.19 -8.39
CA ASP A 34 15.18 8.06 -9.84
C ASP A 34 14.81 6.64 -10.33
N GLU A 35 14.10 5.85 -9.51
CA GLU A 35 13.66 4.52 -9.88
C GLU A 35 12.78 4.58 -11.14
N PRO A 36 13.16 3.88 -12.24
CA PRO A 36 12.37 3.88 -13.46
C PRO A 36 10.95 3.35 -13.27
N GLY A 37 9.96 4.16 -13.58
CA GLY A 37 8.54 3.81 -13.40
C GLY A 37 7.95 4.22 -12.05
N LEU A 38 8.74 4.89 -11.20
CA LEU A 38 8.21 5.50 -9.98
C LEU A 38 7.23 6.61 -10.36
N SER A 39 6.01 6.57 -9.84
CA SER A 39 5.03 7.60 -10.11
C SER A 39 5.36 8.91 -9.40
N VAL A 40 4.78 10.01 -9.87
CA VAL A 40 4.91 11.32 -9.22
C VAL A 40 4.40 11.27 -7.78
N TYR A 41 3.36 10.48 -7.53
CA TYR A 41 2.79 10.31 -6.19
C TYR A 41 3.78 9.63 -5.24
N GLU A 42 4.32 8.46 -5.59
CA GLU A 42 5.30 7.77 -4.75
C GLU A 42 6.57 8.60 -4.55
N LYS A 43 7.06 9.26 -5.62
CA LYS A 43 8.21 10.18 -5.51
C LYS A 43 7.92 11.32 -4.54
N SER A 44 6.74 11.93 -4.59
CA SER A 44 6.36 13.01 -3.67
C SER A 44 6.34 12.54 -2.21
N LYS A 45 5.82 11.32 -1.95
CA LYS A 45 5.79 10.74 -0.61
C LYS A 45 7.18 10.38 -0.10
N LEU A 46 8.04 9.84 -0.96
CA LEU A 46 9.44 9.57 -0.66
C LEU A 46 10.18 10.85 -0.23
N LEU A 47 10.07 11.90 -1.04
CA LEU A 47 10.76 13.16 -0.77
C LEU A 47 10.22 13.85 0.48
N ALA A 48 8.91 13.81 0.71
CA ALA A 48 8.30 14.37 1.91
C ALA A 48 8.77 13.63 3.19
N GLU A 49 8.86 12.29 3.15
CA GLU A 49 9.35 11.53 4.29
C GLU A 49 10.84 11.82 4.55
N LYS A 50 11.68 11.84 3.51
CA LYS A 50 13.11 12.20 3.64
C LYS A 50 13.27 13.60 4.26
N ALA A 51 12.56 14.59 3.73
CA ALA A 51 12.63 15.96 4.24
C ALA A 51 12.19 16.08 5.72
N ALA A 52 11.21 15.28 6.14
CA ALA A 52 10.79 15.26 7.53
C ALA A 52 11.85 14.66 8.45
N TRP A 53 12.51 13.57 8.02
CA TRP A 53 13.63 12.98 8.76
C TRP A 53 14.83 13.94 8.82
N ASP A 54 15.22 14.54 7.69
CA ASP A 54 16.31 15.53 7.62
C ASP A 54 16.06 16.72 8.55
N PHE A 55 14.80 17.20 8.61
CA PHE A 55 14.42 18.26 9.54
C PHE A 55 14.63 17.86 11.01
N VAL A 56 14.13 16.66 11.39
CA VAL A 56 14.24 16.19 12.78
C VAL A 56 15.68 15.96 13.20
N GLU A 57 16.53 15.47 12.28
CA GLU A 57 17.93 15.16 12.56
C GLU A 57 18.81 16.42 12.63
N ASN A 58 18.53 17.44 11.81
CA ASN A 58 19.42 18.59 11.62
C ASN A 58 19.01 19.84 12.41
N GLU A 59 17.73 20.03 12.74
CA GLU A 59 17.21 21.26 13.37
C GLU A 59 17.30 21.27 14.91
N ASN A 60 18.04 20.33 15.51
CA ASN A 60 18.23 20.26 16.95
C ASN A 60 16.89 20.28 17.74
N THR A 61 15.84 19.70 17.13
CA THR A 61 14.50 19.66 17.72
C THR A 61 14.42 18.65 18.86
N THR A 62 13.61 18.95 19.86
CA THR A 62 13.25 18.01 20.92
C THR A 62 12.00 17.19 20.62
N VAL A 63 11.42 17.37 19.43
CA VAL A 63 10.22 16.67 19.00
C VAL A 63 10.58 15.23 18.61
N GLU A 64 9.92 14.29 19.25
CA GLU A 64 9.99 12.88 18.86
C GLU A 64 9.26 12.67 17.52
N PHE A 65 9.80 11.80 16.67
CA PHE A 65 9.25 11.58 15.34
C PHE A 65 9.19 10.10 14.99
N ALA A 66 8.08 9.70 14.37
CA ALA A 66 7.91 8.36 13.79
C ALA A 66 7.14 8.45 12.48
N THR A 67 7.33 7.47 11.59
CA THR A 67 6.55 7.36 10.36
C THR A 67 5.83 6.02 10.27
N ILE A 68 4.60 6.06 9.77
CA ILE A 68 3.85 4.88 9.37
C ILE A 68 3.87 4.84 7.84
N ASN A 69 4.35 3.74 7.27
CA ASN A 69 4.49 3.52 5.83
C ASN A 69 3.47 2.47 5.35
N PRO A 70 2.20 2.87 5.12
CA PRO A 70 1.18 1.92 4.70
C PRO A 70 1.43 1.45 3.27
N VAL A 71 1.09 0.20 3.04
CA VAL A 71 0.88 -0.38 1.71
C VAL A 71 -0.48 0.04 1.14
N ALA A 72 -1.08 -0.69 0.19
CA ALA A 72 -2.41 -0.37 -0.31
C ALA A 72 -3.44 -0.48 0.83
N ILE A 73 -4.07 0.66 1.19
CA ILE A 73 -5.06 0.73 2.27
C ILE A 73 -6.43 0.43 1.69
N PHE A 74 -7.08 -0.61 2.24
CA PHE A 74 -8.47 -0.95 2.01
C PHE A 74 -9.23 -1.00 3.35
N GLY A 75 -10.39 -1.65 3.39
CA GLY A 75 -11.19 -1.73 4.60
C GLY A 75 -12.47 -0.91 4.51
N PRO A 76 -13.23 -0.83 5.61
CA PRO A 76 -14.48 -0.11 5.62
C PRO A 76 -14.28 1.40 5.54
N SER A 77 -15.11 2.09 4.72
CA SER A 77 -15.14 3.55 4.67
C SER A 77 -16.25 4.09 5.58
N LEU A 78 -16.02 5.28 6.14
CA LEU A 78 -17.02 5.99 6.95
C LEU A 78 -18.00 6.79 6.09
N ASP A 79 -17.61 7.18 4.89
CA ASP A 79 -18.40 7.95 3.93
C ASP A 79 -17.99 7.64 2.48
N ALA A 80 -18.45 8.44 1.52
CA ALA A 80 -18.14 8.30 0.10
C ALA A 80 -16.72 8.76 -0.27
N HIS A 81 -15.96 9.37 0.64
CA HIS A 81 -14.57 9.75 0.40
C HIS A 81 -13.66 8.55 0.66
N VAL A 82 -13.07 8.05 -0.41
CA VAL A 82 -12.21 6.85 -0.37
C VAL A 82 -10.78 7.18 -0.78
N SER A 83 -9.83 6.39 -0.30
CA SER A 83 -8.42 6.56 -0.64
C SER A 83 -8.12 6.24 -2.11
N GLY A 84 -6.97 6.71 -2.61
CA GLY A 84 -6.52 6.41 -3.97
C GLY A 84 -6.39 4.91 -4.28
N SER A 85 -6.18 4.05 -3.27
CA SER A 85 -6.17 2.59 -3.44
C SER A 85 -7.49 2.03 -4.00
N PHE A 86 -8.61 2.67 -3.69
CA PHE A 86 -9.94 2.24 -4.14
C PHE A 86 -10.11 2.32 -5.67
N HIS A 87 -9.35 3.17 -6.36
CA HIS A 87 -9.37 3.20 -7.84
C HIS A 87 -8.97 1.87 -8.47
N LEU A 88 -8.16 1.06 -7.80
CA LEU A 88 -7.86 -0.31 -8.26
C LEU A 88 -9.12 -1.17 -8.28
N LEU A 89 -9.92 -1.11 -7.22
CA LEU A 89 -11.19 -1.85 -7.13
C LEU A 89 -12.24 -1.28 -8.09
N GLU A 90 -12.31 0.03 -8.22
CA GLU A 90 -13.20 0.70 -9.17
C GLU A 90 -12.92 0.22 -10.60
N ASN A 91 -11.67 0.19 -11.04
CA ASN A 91 -11.27 -0.29 -12.37
C ASN A 91 -11.59 -1.77 -12.62
N LEU A 92 -11.58 -2.59 -11.58
CA LEU A 92 -12.05 -3.98 -11.67
C LEU A 92 -13.57 -4.04 -11.80
N LEU A 93 -14.29 -3.33 -10.92
CA LEU A 93 -15.74 -3.41 -10.76
C LEU A 93 -16.52 -2.76 -11.91
N ASN A 94 -16.03 -1.64 -12.45
CA ASN A 94 -16.64 -0.99 -13.61
C ASN A 94 -16.42 -1.72 -14.95
N GLY A 95 -15.53 -2.75 -14.95
CA GLY A 95 -15.22 -3.58 -16.11
C GLY A 95 -14.28 -2.91 -17.13
N SER A 96 -13.61 -1.82 -16.78
CA SER A 96 -12.58 -1.20 -17.66
C SER A 96 -11.39 -2.14 -17.87
N MET A 97 -11.02 -2.93 -16.88
CA MET A 97 -10.02 -3.97 -16.97
C MET A 97 -10.57 -5.24 -17.67
N LYS A 98 -10.53 -5.29 -19.00
CA LYS A 98 -10.95 -6.49 -19.77
C LYS A 98 -10.05 -7.69 -19.55
N ARG A 99 -8.77 -7.46 -19.25
CA ARG A 99 -7.78 -8.45 -18.83
C ARG A 99 -7.04 -7.92 -17.61
N VAL A 100 -6.86 -8.76 -16.61
CA VAL A 100 -6.32 -8.39 -15.31
C VAL A 100 -4.87 -8.87 -15.20
N PRO A 101 -3.91 -7.98 -14.92
CA PRO A 101 -2.52 -8.37 -14.70
C PRO A 101 -2.35 -9.07 -13.34
N GLN A 102 -1.32 -9.91 -13.23
CA GLN A 102 -0.96 -10.55 -11.96
C GLN A 102 0.00 -9.67 -11.14
N ILE A 103 -0.27 -8.37 -11.07
CA ILE A 103 0.54 -7.45 -10.26
C ILE A 103 0.35 -7.80 -8.78
N PRO A 104 1.42 -8.19 -8.07
CA PRO A 104 1.33 -8.51 -6.65
C PRO A 104 1.18 -7.22 -5.82
N LEU A 105 0.38 -7.31 -4.77
CA LEU A 105 0.07 -6.24 -3.83
C LEU A 105 0.24 -6.73 -2.40
N ASN A 106 0.63 -5.83 -1.52
CA ASN A 106 0.42 -5.96 -0.09
C ASN A 106 -0.74 -5.03 0.30
N VAL A 107 -1.56 -5.48 1.22
CA VAL A 107 -2.79 -4.78 1.62
C VAL A 107 -2.82 -4.66 3.14
N VAL A 108 -3.39 -3.57 3.63
CA VAL A 108 -3.66 -3.33 5.04
C VAL A 108 -5.06 -2.76 5.22
N ASP A 109 -5.72 -3.10 6.31
CA ASP A 109 -7.00 -2.51 6.67
C ASP A 109 -6.78 -1.08 7.23
N VAL A 110 -7.68 -0.17 6.90
CA VAL A 110 -7.61 1.24 7.38
C VAL A 110 -7.64 1.33 8.90
N ARG A 111 -8.34 0.41 9.57
CA ARG A 111 -8.43 0.37 11.04
C ARG A 111 -7.07 -0.03 11.65
N ASP A 112 -6.37 -0.97 11.02
CA ASP A 112 -5.02 -1.37 11.40
C ASP A 112 -4.02 -0.22 11.26
N VAL A 113 -4.16 0.58 10.19
CA VAL A 113 -3.33 1.79 10.00
C VAL A 113 -3.62 2.82 11.10
N ALA A 114 -4.88 3.05 11.42
CA ALA A 114 -5.27 3.99 12.49
C ALA A 114 -4.74 3.54 13.85
N GLU A 115 -4.88 2.26 14.19
CA GLU A 115 -4.35 1.70 15.43
C GLU A 115 -2.83 1.84 15.52
N LEU A 116 -2.12 1.55 14.43
CA LEU A 116 -0.67 1.70 14.41
C LEU A 116 -0.20 3.14 14.64
N HIS A 117 -0.95 4.14 14.16
CA HIS A 117 -0.69 5.55 14.50
C HIS A 117 -0.86 5.82 15.99
N ILE A 118 -1.91 5.29 16.63
CA ILE A 118 -2.16 5.45 18.06
C ILE A 118 -1.04 4.81 18.88
N LEU A 119 -0.67 3.57 18.52
CA LEU A 119 0.43 2.86 19.17
C LEU A 119 1.76 3.60 19.02
N ALA A 120 2.08 4.10 17.81
CA ALA A 120 3.29 4.87 17.59
C ALA A 120 3.29 6.23 18.33
N MET A 121 2.11 6.81 18.57
CA MET A 121 1.97 8.06 19.34
C MET A 121 2.21 7.87 20.83
N THR A 122 1.85 6.71 21.37
CA THR A 122 1.84 6.44 22.82
C THR A 122 3.02 5.59 23.30
N ASN A 123 3.63 4.78 22.44
CA ASN A 123 4.73 3.90 22.81
C ASN A 123 6.09 4.62 22.69
N GLU A 124 6.90 4.59 23.74
CA GLU A 124 8.23 5.25 23.76
C GLU A 124 9.20 4.66 22.74
N GLN A 125 9.06 3.38 22.41
CA GLN A 125 9.91 2.70 21.41
C GLN A 125 9.69 3.17 19.98
N ALA A 126 8.64 3.96 19.72
CA ALA A 126 8.33 4.46 18.39
C ALA A 126 9.24 5.61 17.94
N ASN A 127 9.83 6.35 18.91
CA ASN A 127 10.67 7.50 18.58
C ASN A 127 11.85 7.10 17.67
N GLY A 128 12.10 7.87 16.62
CA GLY A 128 13.17 7.64 15.65
C GLY A 128 12.94 6.41 14.78
N LYS A 129 11.70 5.93 14.62
CA LYS A 129 11.40 4.70 13.89
C LYS A 129 10.41 4.90 12.75
N ARG A 130 10.61 4.09 11.70
CA ARG A 130 9.68 3.86 10.61
C ARG A 130 8.93 2.56 10.89
N PHE A 131 7.66 2.46 10.52
CA PHE A 131 6.84 1.25 10.67
C PHE A 131 6.08 0.97 9.40
N ILE A 132 6.28 -0.20 8.81
CA ILE A 132 5.49 -0.66 7.66
C ILE A 132 4.14 -1.19 8.16
N ALA A 133 3.06 -0.60 7.67
CA ALA A 133 1.71 -1.08 7.93
C ALA A 133 1.27 -1.99 6.78
N THR A 134 1.31 -3.30 6.99
CA THR A 134 0.85 -4.33 6.05
C THR A 134 0.28 -5.52 6.80
N ALA A 135 -0.84 -6.07 6.32
CA ALA A 135 -1.27 -7.40 6.76
C ALA A 135 -0.30 -8.47 6.23
N ASP A 136 -0.31 -9.64 6.85
CA ASP A 136 0.59 -10.73 6.49
C ASP A 136 0.32 -11.25 5.06
N GLY A 137 1.39 -11.59 4.35
CA GLY A 137 1.34 -12.17 3.00
C GLY A 137 1.20 -11.13 1.88
N GLN A 138 0.74 -11.61 0.74
CA GLN A 138 0.51 -10.81 -0.47
C GLN A 138 -0.67 -11.39 -1.28
N ILE A 139 -1.27 -10.58 -2.14
CA ILE A 139 -2.33 -10.97 -3.06
C ILE A 139 -2.09 -10.27 -4.40
N ASN A 140 -2.39 -10.92 -5.53
CA ASN A 140 -2.29 -10.24 -6.82
C ASN A 140 -3.67 -9.75 -7.32
N LEU A 141 -3.62 -8.80 -8.26
CA LEU A 141 -4.83 -8.15 -8.76
C LEU A 141 -5.82 -9.12 -9.42
N LEU A 142 -5.33 -10.20 -10.06
CA LEU A 142 -6.18 -11.24 -10.63
C LEU A 142 -6.85 -12.09 -9.53
N GLU A 143 -6.16 -12.35 -8.43
CA GLU A 143 -6.74 -13.03 -7.26
C GLU A 143 -7.79 -12.16 -6.59
N ILE A 144 -7.58 -10.83 -6.51
CA ILE A 144 -8.59 -9.88 -6.04
C ILE A 144 -9.84 -9.94 -6.92
N ALA A 145 -9.68 -9.92 -8.24
CA ALA A 145 -10.80 -10.03 -9.17
C ALA A 145 -11.60 -11.33 -8.99
N LYS A 146 -10.90 -12.46 -8.80
CA LYS A 146 -11.53 -13.76 -8.52
C LYS A 146 -12.24 -13.78 -7.16
N LEU A 147 -11.61 -13.24 -6.12
CA LEU A 147 -12.17 -13.13 -4.78
C LEU A 147 -13.48 -12.34 -4.80
N ILE A 148 -13.49 -11.17 -5.43
CA ILE A 148 -14.69 -10.34 -5.54
C ILE A 148 -15.80 -11.10 -6.30
N LYS A 149 -15.44 -11.75 -7.39
CA LYS A 149 -16.43 -12.51 -8.20
C LYS A 149 -17.02 -13.70 -7.46
N GLU A 150 -16.24 -14.34 -6.60
CA GLU A 150 -16.69 -15.47 -5.76
C GLU A 150 -17.55 -14.99 -4.58
N LYS A 151 -17.15 -13.94 -3.89
CA LYS A 151 -17.74 -13.52 -2.61
C LYS A 151 -18.81 -12.43 -2.74
N ARG A 152 -18.84 -11.71 -3.88
CA ARG A 152 -19.79 -10.61 -4.16
C ARG A 152 -20.24 -10.67 -5.62
N PRO A 153 -20.85 -11.80 -6.07
CA PRO A 153 -21.23 -12.01 -7.49
C PRO A 153 -22.21 -10.94 -7.99
N GLU A 154 -23.08 -10.42 -7.14
CA GLU A 154 -24.07 -9.39 -7.43
C GLU A 154 -23.42 -8.04 -7.80
N ILE A 155 -22.28 -7.72 -7.19
CA ILE A 155 -21.51 -6.50 -7.45
C ILE A 155 -20.54 -6.74 -8.63
N ALA A 156 -20.02 -7.95 -8.75
CA ALA A 156 -18.92 -8.30 -9.67
C ALA A 156 -19.36 -8.65 -11.10
N GLN A 157 -20.55 -8.24 -11.56
CA GLN A 157 -21.08 -8.64 -12.88
C GLN A 157 -20.15 -8.28 -14.04
N LYS A 158 -19.49 -7.12 -13.96
CA LYS A 158 -18.55 -6.62 -14.99
C LYS A 158 -17.10 -7.05 -14.77
N VAL A 159 -16.78 -7.68 -13.62
CA VAL A 159 -15.40 -8.06 -13.27
C VAL A 159 -14.89 -9.15 -14.21
N SER A 160 -13.77 -8.88 -14.87
CA SER A 160 -13.06 -9.87 -15.68
C SER A 160 -12.09 -10.68 -14.82
N THR A 161 -12.03 -11.98 -15.04
CA THR A 161 -11.00 -12.87 -14.47
C THR A 161 -10.05 -13.41 -15.55
N LYS A 162 -10.05 -12.78 -16.73
CA LYS A 162 -9.14 -13.15 -17.83
C LYS A 162 -7.76 -12.55 -17.55
N LYS A 163 -6.74 -13.41 -17.47
CA LYS A 163 -5.34 -12.98 -17.23
C LYS A 163 -4.83 -12.10 -18.38
N LEU A 164 -4.14 -11.01 -18.02
CA LEU A 164 -3.26 -10.28 -18.93
C LEU A 164 -1.87 -10.95 -18.85
N PRO A 165 -1.32 -11.44 -19.97
CA PRO A 165 0.02 -12.03 -19.96
C PRO A 165 1.10 -10.97 -19.60
N ASP A 166 2.07 -11.35 -18.77
CA ASP A 166 3.07 -10.43 -18.22
C ASP A 166 3.95 -9.77 -19.29
N PHE A 167 4.19 -10.49 -20.42
CA PHE A 167 4.95 -9.96 -21.55
C PHE A 167 4.28 -8.74 -22.20
N VAL A 168 2.94 -8.63 -22.13
CA VAL A 168 2.18 -7.48 -22.69
C VAL A 168 2.49 -6.22 -21.89
N LEU A 169 2.53 -6.30 -20.57
CA LEU A 169 2.96 -5.19 -19.71
C LEU A 169 4.43 -4.81 -19.97
N SER A 170 5.29 -5.81 -20.07
CA SER A 170 6.72 -5.59 -20.33
C SER A 170 6.99 -4.94 -21.68
N LEU A 171 6.23 -5.30 -22.72
CA LEU A 171 6.32 -4.68 -24.03
C LEU A 171 5.75 -3.25 -24.01
N GLY A 172 4.58 -3.07 -23.39
CA GLY A 172 3.92 -1.78 -23.25
C GLY A 172 4.76 -0.75 -22.47
N ALA A 173 5.55 -1.21 -21.50
CA ALA A 173 6.43 -0.36 -20.71
C ALA A 173 7.49 0.41 -21.52
N LYS A 174 7.77 -0.01 -22.75
CA LYS A 174 8.66 0.71 -23.67
C LYS A 174 8.03 1.98 -24.26
N PHE A 175 6.70 2.06 -24.30
CA PHE A 175 5.97 3.09 -25.02
C PHE A 175 4.95 3.86 -24.19
N ASN A 176 4.60 3.37 -23.00
CA ASN A 176 3.53 3.94 -22.17
C ASN A 176 3.96 4.06 -20.71
N HIS A 177 3.73 5.23 -20.11
CA HIS A 177 4.10 5.50 -18.71
C HIS A 177 3.35 4.59 -17.72
N GLN A 178 2.05 4.38 -17.89
CA GLN A 178 1.26 3.48 -17.03
C GLN A 178 1.76 2.03 -17.08
N ALA A 179 2.20 1.58 -18.26
CA ALA A 179 2.79 0.25 -18.39
C ALA A 179 4.18 0.16 -17.72
N LYS A 180 4.96 1.28 -17.66
CA LYS A 180 6.20 1.33 -16.88
C LYS A 180 5.94 1.21 -15.38
N GLU A 181 4.95 1.93 -14.87
CA GLU A 181 4.50 1.80 -13.48
C GLU A 181 4.05 0.37 -13.18
N GLY A 182 3.19 -0.20 -14.03
CA GLY A 182 2.76 -1.59 -13.89
C GLY A 182 3.91 -2.60 -13.93
N LYS A 183 4.93 -2.35 -14.77
CA LYS A 183 6.14 -3.19 -14.80
C LYS A 183 6.95 -3.05 -13.52
N LEU A 184 7.15 -1.85 -12.99
CA LEU A 184 7.82 -1.65 -11.72
C LEU A 184 7.11 -2.44 -10.59
N LEU A 185 5.77 -2.36 -10.54
CA LEU A 185 4.97 -3.09 -9.56
C LEU A 185 5.07 -4.63 -9.70
N LEU A 186 5.29 -5.15 -10.92
CA LEU A 186 5.57 -6.57 -11.15
C LEU A 186 6.96 -6.97 -10.69
N ASP A 187 7.96 -6.11 -10.95
CA ASP A 187 9.36 -6.42 -10.70
C ASP A 187 9.74 -6.30 -9.21
N MET A 188 9.08 -5.39 -8.49
CA MET A 188 9.44 -5.14 -7.09
C MET A 188 9.17 -6.35 -6.18
N ASN A 189 9.96 -6.48 -5.13
CA ASN A 189 9.78 -7.50 -4.10
C ASN A 189 8.56 -7.18 -3.23
N ARG A 190 7.68 -8.15 -3.05
CA ARG A 190 6.49 -8.08 -2.19
C ARG A 190 6.58 -8.95 -0.94
N ASN A 191 7.76 -9.53 -0.67
CA ASN A 191 8.04 -10.15 0.61
C ASN A 191 8.36 -9.05 1.63
N VAL A 192 7.31 -8.48 2.22
CA VAL A 192 7.36 -7.29 3.09
C VAL A 192 7.16 -7.72 4.52
N SER A 193 8.02 -7.25 5.42
CA SER A 193 7.93 -7.50 6.86
C SER A 193 7.15 -6.40 7.58
N ASN A 194 6.30 -6.81 8.51
CA ASN A 194 5.64 -5.95 9.51
C ASN A 194 6.14 -6.26 10.93
N GLU A 195 7.21 -7.02 11.05
CA GLU A 195 7.73 -7.50 12.33
C GLU A 195 8.13 -6.38 13.28
N ARG A 196 8.64 -5.26 12.76
CA ARG A 196 9.01 -4.11 13.62
C ARG A 196 7.80 -3.58 14.38
N ALA A 197 6.66 -3.44 13.71
CA ALA A 197 5.42 -2.99 14.36
C ALA A 197 4.94 -4.02 15.41
N LYS A 198 4.99 -5.30 15.08
CA LYS A 198 4.63 -6.39 16.01
C LYS A 198 5.54 -6.39 17.25
N ILE A 199 6.85 -6.36 17.05
CA ILE A 199 7.83 -6.52 18.14
C ILE A 199 7.88 -5.28 19.04
N LEU A 200 7.94 -4.07 18.46
CA LEU A 200 8.15 -2.86 19.23
C LEU A 200 6.85 -2.25 19.76
N LEU A 201 5.75 -2.38 19.03
CA LEU A 201 4.49 -1.73 19.39
C LEU A 201 3.41 -2.70 19.88
N GLY A 202 3.66 -4.02 19.78
CA GLY A 202 2.64 -5.04 20.08
C GLY A 202 1.47 -5.02 19.11
N TRP A 203 1.66 -4.46 17.91
CA TRP A 203 0.63 -4.38 16.89
C TRP A 203 0.41 -5.72 16.19
N GLU A 204 -0.85 -6.08 15.98
CA GLU A 204 -1.24 -7.26 15.20
C GLU A 204 -2.37 -6.86 14.24
N PRO A 205 -2.29 -7.23 12.94
CA PRO A 205 -3.37 -6.94 12.00
C PRO A 205 -4.69 -7.59 12.45
N ILE A 206 -5.76 -6.81 12.54
CA ILE A 206 -7.11 -7.30 12.89
C ILE A 206 -7.80 -7.94 11.69
N ALA A 207 -7.36 -7.66 10.49
CA ALA A 207 -7.95 -8.15 9.25
C ALA A 207 -6.90 -8.74 8.31
N THR A 208 -7.27 -9.83 7.64
CA THR A 208 -6.51 -10.34 6.51
C THR A 208 -6.66 -9.42 5.29
N GLN A 209 -5.75 -9.52 4.34
CA GLN A 209 -5.84 -8.78 3.07
C GLN A 209 -7.18 -9.01 2.35
N LYS A 210 -7.70 -10.24 2.37
CA LYS A 210 -8.97 -10.57 1.74
C LYS A 210 -10.16 -9.90 2.44
N GLU A 211 -10.18 -9.88 3.76
CA GLU A 211 -11.22 -9.22 4.55
C GLU A 211 -11.21 -7.70 4.32
N ALA A 212 -10.03 -7.07 4.34
CA ALA A 212 -9.90 -5.64 4.05
C ALA A 212 -10.40 -5.28 2.64
N ILE A 213 -10.08 -6.10 1.62
CA ILE A 213 -10.56 -5.90 0.25
C ILE A 213 -12.07 -6.03 0.17
N LEU A 214 -12.67 -7.07 0.78
CA LEU A 214 -14.12 -7.27 0.74
C LEU A 214 -14.86 -6.15 1.49
N ALA A 215 -14.35 -5.70 2.64
CA ALA A 215 -14.92 -4.57 3.36
C ALA A 215 -14.86 -3.26 2.55
N ALA A 216 -13.80 -3.06 1.76
CA ALA A 216 -13.73 -1.93 0.84
C ALA A 216 -14.77 -2.02 -0.29
N VAL A 217 -14.95 -3.20 -0.90
CA VAL A 217 -15.99 -3.44 -1.93
C VAL A 217 -17.40 -3.21 -1.37
N ASP A 218 -17.66 -3.70 -0.16
CA ASP A 218 -18.95 -3.50 0.52
C ASP A 218 -19.19 -2.01 0.80
N SER A 219 -18.17 -1.25 1.17
CA SER A 219 -18.27 0.21 1.35
C SER A 219 -18.53 0.93 0.04
N MET A 220 -17.88 0.53 -1.06
CA MET A 220 -18.13 1.11 -2.39
C MET A 220 -19.59 0.89 -2.83
N ALA A 221 -20.15 -0.29 -2.60
CA ALA A 221 -21.56 -0.57 -2.88
C ALA A 221 -22.48 0.25 -1.98
N LYS A 222 -22.21 0.31 -0.68
CA LYS A 222 -22.99 1.05 0.32
C LYS A 222 -23.12 2.54 -0.03
N TYR A 223 -22.02 3.14 -0.52
CA TYR A 223 -21.96 4.57 -0.84
C TYR A 223 -22.19 4.88 -2.32
N HIS A 224 -22.66 3.90 -3.11
CA HIS A 224 -22.98 4.05 -4.53
C HIS A 224 -21.80 4.56 -5.38
N LEU A 225 -20.59 4.09 -5.09
CA LEU A 225 -19.38 4.42 -5.85
C LEU A 225 -19.15 3.50 -7.05
N ILE A 226 -19.98 2.45 -7.17
CA ILE A 226 -19.96 1.42 -8.23
C ILE A 226 -21.36 1.00 -8.61
#